data_ec5034250d4738586e779f4518837732
#
_entry.id   ec5034250d4738586e779f4518837732
#
_cell.length_a   1.000
_cell.length_b   1.000
_cell.length_c   1.000
_cell.angle_alpha   90.00
_cell.angle_beta   90.00
_cell.angle_gamma   90.00
#
_symmetry.space_group_name_H-M   'P 1'
#
loop_
_entity.id
_entity.type
_entity.pdbx_description
1 polymer ?
#
loop_
_entity_poly.entity_id
_entity_poly.type
_entity_poly.pdbx_seq_one_letter_code
_entity_poly.pdbx_strand_id
1 'polypeptide(L)'
;MPGLRQTIHKLGLDVRRFVNLFRWLDREAVASHYLKGTGIEIGALHNPLKVSSSAKIKYVDRMPVAELRKQYPELASKDLVEADIIDNGEKLATVANASQDFVIANHFIEHCENPIDALKNLARVLKKDGIIYMCVPDKRYTFDYD
;
A
#
# COMPACT_ATOMS: atom_id res chain seq x y z
N MET A 1 -2.75 -38.23 -13.90
CA MET A 1 -1.88 -37.04 -14.16
C MET A 1 -0.85 -36.97 -13.03
N PRO A 2 0.43 -36.92 -13.29
CA PRO A 2 1.42 -36.76 -12.23
C PRO A 2 1.20 -35.40 -11.56
N GLY A 3 1.10 -35.40 -10.23
CA GLY A 3 0.82 -34.21 -9.49
C GLY A 3 1.96 -33.16 -9.63
N LEU A 4 1.63 -31.89 -9.52
CA LEU A 4 2.55 -30.74 -9.65
C LEU A 4 3.90 -30.96 -8.92
N ARG A 5 3.90 -31.63 -7.77
CA ARG A 5 5.10 -32.01 -7.01
C ARG A 5 6.06 -32.93 -7.78
N GLN A 6 5.54 -33.88 -8.57
CA GLN A 6 6.40 -34.81 -9.33
C GLN A 6 7.02 -34.12 -10.54
N THR A 7 6.32 -33.17 -11.16
CA THR A 7 6.84 -32.39 -12.29
C THR A 7 7.95 -31.45 -11.84
N ILE A 8 7.82 -30.82 -10.68
CA ILE A 8 8.84 -29.92 -10.11
C ILE A 8 10.12 -30.68 -9.73
N HIS A 9 9.99 -31.89 -9.18
CA HIS A 9 11.13 -32.76 -8.84
C HIS A 9 11.91 -33.22 -10.08
N LYS A 10 11.24 -33.47 -11.21
CA LYS A 10 11.85 -33.82 -12.50
C LYS A 10 12.65 -32.69 -13.13
N LEU A 11 12.32 -31.44 -12.80
CA LEU A 11 13.00 -30.23 -13.30
C LEU A 11 14.18 -29.78 -12.42
N GLY A 12 14.51 -30.54 -11.35
CA GLY A 12 15.60 -30.17 -10.41
C GLY A 12 15.34 -28.88 -9.64
N LEU A 13 14.07 -28.40 -9.61
CA LEU A 13 13.70 -27.20 -8.90
C LEU A 13 13.39 -27.55 -7.44
N ASP A 14 14.13 -26.94 -6.52
CA ASP A 14 13.82 -27.03 -5.09
C ASP A 14 12.47 -26.34 -4.82
N VAL A 15 11.47 -27.13 -4.41
CA VAL A 15 10.12 -26.66 -4.08
C VAL A 15 10.19 -25.54 -3.02
N ARG A 16 11.14 -25.61 -2.07
CA ARG A 16 11.34 -24.56 -1.07
C ARG A 16 11.84 -23.24 -1.71
N ARG A 17 12.70 -23.34 -2.70
CA ARG A 17 13.22 -22.18 -3.45
C ARG A 17 12.13 -21.55 -4.30
N PHE A 18 11.26 -22.37 -4.92
CA PHE A 18 10.11 -21.93 -5.69
C PHE A 18 9.05 -21.26 -4.81
N VAL A 19 8.69 -21.89 -3.68
CA VAL A 19 7.75 -21.29 -2.69
C VAL A 19 8.33 -20.02 -2.09
N ASN A 20 9.63 -19.97 -1.80
CA ASN A 20 10.28 -18.77 -1.31
C ASN A 20 10.31 -17.66 -2.36
N LEU A 21 10.47 -17.97 -3.65
CA LEU A 21 10.39 -16.97 -4.72
C LEU A 21 8.98 -16.35 -4.77
N PHE A 22 7.92 -17.15 -4.62
CA PHE A 22 6.54 -16.63 -4.56
C PHE A 22 6.27 -15.83 -3.27
N ARG A 23 6.85 -16.21 -2.12
CA ARG A 23 6.75 -15.41 -0.88
C ARG A 23 7.41 -14.04 -1.00
N TRP A 24 8.44 -13.89 -1.84
CA TRP A 24 9.06 -12.60 -2.15
C TRP A 24 8.20 -11.72 -3.08
N LEU A 25 7.22 -12.30 -3.76
CA LEU A 25 6.27 -11.59 -4.61
C LEU A 25 4.99 -11.18 -3.84
N ASP A 26 4.82 -11.63 -2.59
CA ASP A 26 3.74 -11.18 -1.74
C ASP A 26 3.99 -9.73 -1.28
N ARG A 27 2.98 -8.86 -1.50
CA ARG A 27 3.05 -7.45 -1.15
C ARG A 27 3.39 -7.22 0.33
N GLU A 28 2.89 -8.08 1.23
CA GLU A 28 3.16 -8.01 2.68
C GLU A 28 4.62 -8.38 2.99
N ALA A 29 5.17 -9.37 2.32
CA ALA A 29 6.58 -9.75 2.49
C ALA A 29 7.52 -8.65 2.00
N VAL A 30 7.24 -8.04 0.85
CA VAL A 30 7.98 -6.89 0.32
C VAL A 30 7.89 -5.71 1.30
N ALA A 31 6.68 -5.36 1.74
CA ALA A 31 6.46 -4.29 2.71
C ALA A 31 7.23 -4.54 4.01
N SER A 32 7.15 -5.75 4.57
CA SER A 32 7.84 -6.12 5.81
C SER A 32 9.37 -6.08 5.68
N HIS A 33 9.90 -6.28 4.49
CA HIS A 33 11.33 -6.19 4.24
C HIS A 33 11.82 -4.73 4.20
N TYR A 34 11.11 -3.86 3.48
CA TYR A 34 11.56 -2.51 3.20
C TYR A 34 11.03 -1.45 4.18
N LEU A 35 9.81 -1.60 4.70
CA LEU A 35 9.18 -0.57 5.52
C LEU A 35 9.61 -0.73 6.98
N LYS A 36 10.37 0.22 7.49
CA LYS A 36 10.89 0.29 8.84
C LYS A 36 10.69 1.69 9.40
N GLY A 37 10.64 1.81 10.73
CA GLY A 37 10.50 3.11 11.39
C GLY A 37 9.07 3.62 11.40
N THR A 38 8.85 4.91 11.16
CA THR A 38 7.55 5.57 11.24
C THR A 38 7.14 6.10 9.87
N GLY A 39 5.93 5.75 9.44
CA GLY A 39 5.40 6.20 8.15
C GLY A 39 3.90 6.43 8.16
N ILE A 40 3.38 6.76 7.00
CA ILE A 40 1.95 6.98 6.77
C ILE A 40 1.43 6.05 5.69
N GLU A 41 0.15 5.70 5.78
CA GLU A 41 -0.61 5.03 4.72
C GLU A 41 -1.82 5.88 4.34
N ILE A 42 -1.96 6.16 3.03
CA ILE A 42 -3.03 7.01 2.48
C ILE A 42 -4.16 6.13 2.02
N GLY A 43 -5.39 6.41 2.47
CA GLY A 43 -6.61 5.76 2.00
C GLY A 43 -6.66 4.26 2.28
N ALA A 44 -6.18 3.80 3.42
CA ALA A 44 -6.14 2.37 3.79
C ALA A 44 -7.54 1.72 3.84
N LEU A 45 -8.55 2.48 4.24
CA LEU A 45 -9.95 2.05 4.35
C LEU A 45 -10.09 0.75 5.15
N HIS A 46 -10.54 -0.33 4.49
CA HIS A 46 -10.75 -1.64 5.09
C HIS A 46 -9.64 -2.66 4.77
N ASN A 47 -8.57 -2.22 4.11
CA ASN A 47 -7.50 -3.11 3.65
C ASN A 47 -6.10 -2.52 3.91
N PRO A 48 -5.79 -2.16 5.17
CA PRO A 48 -4.48 -1.62 5.51
C PRO A 48 -3.37 -2.62 5.17
N LEU A 49 -2.23 -2.11 4.74
CA LEU A 49 -1.09 -2.95 4.42
C LEU A 49 -0.48 -3.52 5.70
N LYS A 50 -0.39 -4.83 5.80
CA LYS A 50 0.30 -5.47 6.91
C LYS A 50 1.81 -5.26 6.78
N VAL A 51 2.41 -4.70 7.81
CA VAL A 51 3.85 -4.46 7.92
C VAL A 51 4.42 -5.22 9.12
N SER A 52 5.74 -5.27 9.21
CA SER A 52 6.41 -5.87 10.36
C SER A 52 6.26 -5.02 11.63
N SER A 53 6.46 -5.62 12.80
CA SER A 53 6.45 -4.92 14.09
C SER A 53 7.51 -3.81 14.23
N SER A 54 8.47 -3.75 13.31
CA SER A 54 9.48 -2.69 13.25
C SER A 54 8.99 -1.40 12.56
N ALA A 55 7.78 -1.43 12.00
CA ALA A 55 7.14 -0.27 11.37
C ALA A 55 5.95 0.22 12.20
N LYS A 56 5.81 1.55 12.31
CA LYS A 56 4.65 2.22 12.90
C LYS A 56 3.98 3.03 11.82
N ILE A 57 2.68 2.81 11.63
CA ILE A 57 1.88 3.48 10.60
C ILE A 57 0.92 4.45 11.28
N LYS A 58 0.76 5.64 10.68
CA LYS A 58 -0.39 6.53 10.88
C LYS A 58 -1.21 6.56 9.60
N TYR A 59 -2.52 6.47 9.74
CA TYR A 59 -3.43 6.45 8.61
C TYR A 59 -3.86 7.86 8.24
N VAL A 60 -3.77 8.17 6.94
CA VAL A 60 -4.19 9.46 6.38
C VAL A 60 -5.43 9.23 5.53
N ASP A 61 -6.49 9.98 5.79
CA ASP A 61 -7.66 10.01 4.94
C ASP A 61 -8.22 11.43 4.86
N ARG A 62 -9.03 11.73 3.84
CA ARG A 62 -9.64 13.05 3.64
C ARG A 62 -10.76 13.37 4.61
N MET A 63 -11.32 12.35 5.28
CA MET A 63 -12.41 12.51 6.22
C MET A 63 -12.45 11.39 7.26
N PRO A 64 -13.11 11.60 8.42
CA PRO A 64 -13.31 10.57 9.42
C PRO A 64 -14.15 9.40 8.90
N VAL A 65 -14.00 8.22 9.51
CA VAL A 65 -14.74 6.98 9.16
C VAL A 65 -16.25 7.19 9.13
N ALA A 66 -16.79 7.97 10.07
CA ALA A 66 -18.24 8.25 10.11
C ALA A 66 -18.74 8.96 8.83
N GLU A 67 -17.94 9.81 8.24
CA GLU A 67 -18.26 10.51 6.99
C GLU A 67 -17.99 9.63 5.77
N LEU A 68 -16.90 8.85 5.78
CA LEU A 68 -16.61 7.85 4.74
C LEU A 68 -17.76 6.87 4.56
N ARG A 69 -18.34 6.36 5.65
CA ARG A 69 -19.50 5.45 5.61
C ARG A 69 -20.76 6.10 5.01
N LYS A 70 -20.95 7.41 5.20
CA LYS A 70 -22.08 8.15 4.58
C LYS A 70 -21.85 8.36 3.09
N GLN A 71 -20.62 8.69 2.70
CA GLN A 71 -20.28 8.97 1.31
C GLN A 71 -20.19 7.69 0.46
N TYR A 72 -19.77 6.57 1.07
CA TYR A 72 -19.57 5.27 0.43
C TYR A 72 -20.38 4.19 1.14
N PRO A 73 -21.70 4.04 0.80
CA PRO A 73 -22.58 3.06 1.43
C PRO A 73 -22.05 1.62 1.36
N GLU A 74 -21.29 1.27 0.34
CA GLU A 74 -20.64 -0.02 0.15
C GLU A 74 -19.59 -0.34 1.24
N LEU A 75 -19.09 0.67 1.93
CA LEU A 75 -18.17 0.53 3.04
C LEU A 75 -18.87 0.40 4.40
N ALA A 76 -20.19 0.53 4.45
CA ALA A 76 -20.95 0.56 5.71
C ALA A 76 -20.75 -0.69 6.58
N SER A 77 -20.61 -1.88 5.94
CA SER A 77 -20.39 -3.16 6.60
C SER A 77 -18.91 -3.55 6.76
N LYS A 78 -17.97 -2.71 6.30
CA LYS A 78 -16.55 -2.99 6.37
C LYS A 78 -15.94 -2.48 7.67
N ASP A 79 -14.90 -3.18 8.13
CA ASP A 79 -14.09 -2.71 9.25
C ASP A 79 -13.05 -1.73 8.72
N LEU A 80 -13.31 -0.42 8.90
CA LEU A 80 -12.45 0.65 8.42
C LEU A 80 -11.47 1.06 9.52
N VAL A 81 -10.21 1.31 9.12
CA VAL A 81 -9.25 1.91 10.05
C VAL A 81 -9.57 3.38 10.27
N GLU A 82 -9.47 3.85 11.51
CA GLU A 82 -9.61 5.27 11.83
C GLU A 82 -8.42 6.05 11.29
N ALA A 83 -8.70 7.23 10.72
CA ALA A 83 -7.66 8.12 10.26
C ALA A 83 -7.01 8.84 11.45
N ASP A 84 -5.70 8.70 11.61
CA ASP A 84 -4.90 9.47 12.57
C ASP A 84 -4.69 10.92 12.12
N ILE A 85 -4.73 11.14 10.80
CA ILE A 85 -4.49 12.42 10.15
C ILE A 85 -5.59 12.65 9.11
N ILE A 86 -6.36 13.73 9.29
CA ILE A 86 -7.33 14.16 8.28
C ILE A 86 -6.63 15.17 7.37
N ASP A 87 -6.35 14.76 6.13
CA ASP A 87 -5.66 15.60 5.14
C ASP A 87 -6.00 15.14 3.71
N ASN A 88 -5.76 16.01 2.75
CA ASN A 88 -5.76 15.64 1.34
C ASN A 88 -4.49 14.84 1.02
N GLY A 89 -4.65 13.58 0.63
CA GLY A 89 -3.53 12.67 0.35
C GLY A 89 -2.58 13.16 -0.76
N GLU A 90 -3.09 13.96 -1.73
CA GLU A 90 -2.23 14.55 -2.78
C GLU A 90 -1.35 15.69 -2.25
N LYS A 91 -1.81 16.41 -1.22
CA LYS A 91 -1.13 17.60 -0.69
C LYS A 91 -0.32 17.31 0.55
N LEU A 92 -0.83 16.45 1.44
CA LEU A 92 -0.21 16.15 2.75
C LEU A 92 0.22 17.43 3.48
N ALA A 93 -0.68 18.45 3.48
CA ALA A 93 -0.36 19.79 3.96
C ALA A 93 -0.06 19.82 5.47
N THR A 94 -0.64 18.91 6.23
CA THR A 94 -0.44 18.80 7.69
C THR A 94 0.76 17.93 8.06
N VAL A 95 1.33 17.21 7.09
CA VAL A 95 2.49 16.34 7.31
C VAL A 95 3.77 17.11 7.07
N ALA A 96 4.62 17.19 8.09
CA ALA A 96 5.87 17.94 8.02
C ALA A 96 6.83 17.37 6.97
N ASN A 97 7.67 18.22 6.38
CA ASN A 97 8.72 17.83 5.46
C ASN A 97 9.73 16.90 6.16
N ALA A 98 10.27 15.93 5.43
CA ALA A 98 11.31 15.02 5.89
C ALA A 98 11.02 14.38 7.26
N SER A 99 9.76 13.98 7.48
CA SER A 99 9.29 13.45 8.77
C SER A 99 9.00 11.96 8.77
N GLN A 100 8.79 11.37 7.58
CA GLN A 100 8.39 9.97 7.42
C GLN A 100 9.56 9.11 6.93
N ASP A 101 9.71 7.90 7.47
CA ASP A 101 10.66 6.91 6.96
C ASP A 101 10.07 6.21 5.73
N PHE A 102 8.74 6.13 5.63
CA PHE A 102 8.05 5.59 4.45
C PHE A 102 6.67 6.20 4.27
N VAL A 103 6.16 6.12 3.03
CA VAL A 103 4.78 6.43 2.65
C VAL A 103 4.21 5.25 1.88
N ILE A 104 3.01 4.79 2.26
CA ILE A 104 2.24 3.77 1.55
C ILE A 104 1.10 4.48 0.81
N ALA A 105 1.03 4.24 -0.52
CA ALA A 105 0.05 4.87 -1.41
C ALA A 105 -0.48 3.82 -2.40
N ASN A 106 -1.17 2.80 -1.87
CA ASN A 106 -1.73 1.71 -2.68
C ASN A 106 -3.05 2.16 -3.31
N HIS A 107 -3.21 1.93 -4.62
CA HIS A 107 -4.40 2.32 -5.39
C HIS A 107 -4.78 3.78 -5.12
N PHE A 108 -3.80 4.67 -5.17
CA PHE A 108 -3.96 6.09 -4.85
C PHE A 108 -3.67 6.99 -6.05
N ILE A 109 -2.53 6.76 -6.73
CA ILE A 109 -2.02 7.69 -7.73
C ILE A 109 -2.94 7.80 -8.96
N GLU A 110 -3.66 6.73 -9.29
CA GLU A 110 -4.64 6.68 -10.39
C GLU A 110 -5.89 7.54 -10.14
N HIS A 111 -6.13 7.94 -8.88
CA HIS A 111 -7.25 8.79 -8.48
C HIS A 111 -6.86 10.26 -8.28
N CYS A 112 -5.57 10.59 -8.46
CA CYS A 112 -5.08 11.94 -8.25
C CYS A 112 -5.43 12.88 -9.41
N GLU A 113 -5.84 14.10 -9.10
CA GLU A 113 -6.05 15.17 -10.09
C GLU A 113 -4.72 15.55 -10.77
N ASN A 114 -3.64 15.60 -10.00
CA ASN A 114 -2.29 15.84 -10.48
C ASN A 114 -1.30 14.83 -9.90
N PRO A 115 -1.11 13.68 -10.56
CA PRO A 115 -0.24 12.61 -10.05
C PRO A 115 1.22 13.03 -9.90
N ILE A 116 1.70 13.97 -10.70
CA ILE A 116 3.09 14.47 -10.60
C ILE A 116 3.28 15.30 -9.32
N ASP A 117 2.33 16.18 -9.00
CA ASP A 117 2.41 16.97 -7.77
C ASP A 117 2.14 16.11 -6.54
N ALA A 118 1.26 15.12 -6.62
CA ALA A 118 1.09 14.11 -5.58
C ALA A 118 2.43 13.41 -5.28
N LEU A 119 3.13 12.88 -6.29
CA LEU A 119 4.44 12.24 -6.11
C LEU A 119 5.48 13.18 -5.48
N LYS A 120 5.51 14.46 -5.87
CA LYS A 120 6.39 15.45 -5.23
C LYS A 120 6.06 15.63 -3.75
N ASN A 121 4.77 15.64 -3.37
CA ASN A 121 4.36 15.75 -1.98
C ASN A 121 4.66 14.49 -1.18
N LEU A 122 4.48 13.29 -1.76
CA LEU A 122 4.94 12.04 -1.13
C LEU A 122 6.45 12.09 -0.86
N ALA A 123 7.25 12.54 -1.84
CA ALA A 123 8.70 12.68 -1.68
C ALA A 123 9.07 13.76 -0.65
N ARG A 124 8.34 14.89 -0.60
CA ARG A 124 8.58 16.00 0.34
C ARG A 124 8.49 15.55 1.80
N VAL A 125 7.53 14.73 2.13
CA VAL A 125 7.32 14.28 3.53
C VAL A 125 8.31 13.19 3.95
N LEU A 126 8.97 12.53 3.00
CA LEU A 126 9.98 11.51 3.29
C LEU A 126 11.27 12.13 3.80
N LYS A 127 11.88 11.45 4.76
CA LYS A 127 13.26 11.67 5.16
C LYS A 127 14.21 11.29 4.01
N LYS A 128 15.48 11.68 4.14
CA LYS A 128 16.53 11.17 3.26
C LYS A 128 16.51 9.64 3.30
N ASP A 129 16.59 9.02 2.13
CA ASP A 129 16.54 7.57 1.93
C ASP A 129 15.19 6.90 2.33
N GLY A 130 14.13 7.71 2.53
CA GLY A 130 12.79 7.23 2.80
C GLY A 130 12.17 6.53 1.57
N ILE A 131 11.17 5.69 1.82
CA ILE A 131 10.61 4.79 0.81
C ILE A 131 9.16 5.16 0.48
N ILE A 132 8.83 5.27 -0.81
CA ILE A 132 7.45 5.21 -1.30
C ILE A 132 7.13 3.76 -1.65
N TYR A 133 6.15 3.19 -0.98
CA TYR A 133 5.56 1.90 -1.32
C TYR A 133 4.23 2.14 -2.04
N MET A 134 4.14 1.73 -3.30
CA MET A 134 2.98 2.02 -4.13
C MET A 134 2.59 0.81 -4.97
N CYS A 135 1.30 0.47 -4.98
CA CYS A 135 0.69 -0.46 -5.91
C CYS A 135 -0.24 0.33 -6.85
N VAL A 136 -0.06 0.16 -8.13
CA VAL A 136 -0.88 0.79 -9.17
C VAL A 136 -1.49 -0.31 -10.02
N PRO A 137 -2.79 -0.25 -10.36
CA PRO A 137 -3.42 -1.26 -11.20
C PRO A 137 -2.85 -1.21 -12.62
N ASP A 138 -2.71 -2.37 -13.22
CA ASP A 138 -2.42 -2.44 -14.65
C ASP A 138 -3.72 -2.21 -15.41
N LYS A 139 -3.77 -1.15 -16.23
CA LYS A 139 -4.94 -0.74 -17.01
C LYS A 139 -5.59 -1.90 -17.77
N ARG A 140 -4.80 -2.85 -18.26
CA ARG A 140 -5.29 -4.01 -19.02
C ARG A 140 -6.20 -4.95 -18.22
N TYR A 141 -6.21 -4.83 -16.90
CA TYR A 141 -6.96 -5.68 -15.96
C TYR A 141 -7.93 -4.88 -15.09
N THR A 142 -8.21 -3.64 -15.45
CA THR A 142 -9.21 -2.79 -14.79
C THR A 142 -10.53 -2.86 -15.55
N PHE A 143 -11.64 -2.59 -14.85
CA PHE A 143 -13.00 -2.64 -15.41
C PHE A 143 -13.30 -1.48 -16.39
N ASP A 144 -12.47 -0.46 -16.41
CA ASP A 144 -12.55 0.76 -17.21
C ASP A 144 -11.56 0.75 -18.40
N TYR A 145 -11.22 -0.44 -18.88
CA TYR A 145 -10.22 -0.62 -19.96
C TYR A 145 -10.70 -0.17 -21.34
N ASP A 146 -11.95 0.14 -21.58
CA ASP A 146 -12.51 0.53 -22.89
C ASP A 146 -12.04 1.91 -23.35
#